data_79c92d2fe5f4761c715d1b52c4217a8f
#
_entry.id   79c92d2fe5f4761c715d1b52c4217a8f
#
_cell.length_a   1.000
_cell.length_b   1.000
_cell.length_c   1.000
_cell.angle_alpha   90.00
_cell.angle_beta   90.00
_cell.angle_gamma   90.00
#
_symmetry.space_group_name_H-M   'P 1'
#
loop_
_entity.id
_entity.type
_entity.pdbx_description
1 polymer ?
#
loop_
_entity_poly.entity_id
_entity_poly.type
_entity_poly.pdbx_seq_one_letter_code
_entity_poly.pdbx_strand_id
1 'polypeptide(L)'
;MDHLSTLKGRIGEAFVETVLRQAFYKVSRLGRESQLQHMFKNRKSEFLPDFLVWKGVGTSSEGAPLHRILCVEVKYRANVQEYLRQFGAELLSNIGEDWPELYVIFVTDHPDEGRSCFQLLHLGDSDAHAPLSTIDLHEARALGIGKDIVERQTELVTQIFSLLRLSSAEKDLPRKPPVKLPVGSGVLGDIRHSGELRA
;
A
#
# COMPACT_ATOMS: atom_id res chain seq x y z
N MET A 1 -15.17 -2.76 -4.43
CA MET A 1 -13.78 -2.85 -3.91
C MET A 1 -13.86 -2.87 -2.39
N ASP A 2 -13.14 -3.77 -1.76
CA ASP A 2 -13.06 -3.84 -0.31
C ASP A 2 -12.26 -2.65 0.22
N HIS A 3 -12.85 -1.88 1.15
CA HIS A 3 -12.20 -0.71 1.76
C HIS A 3 -10.87 -1.07 2.43
N LEU A 4 -10.77 -2.28 2.99
CA LEU A 4 -9.54 -2.76 3.61
C LEU A 4 -8.41 -2.94 2.59
N SER A 5 -8.72 -3.50 1.40
CA SER A 5 -7.74 -3.66 0.33
C SER A 5 -7.22 -2.32 -0.17
N THR A 6 -8.10 -1.33 -0.32
CA THR A 6 -7.71 0.04 -0.69
C THR A 6 -6.81 0.68 0.36
N LEU A 7 -7.15 0.52 1.65
CA LEU A 7 -6.35 1.03 2.75
C LEU A 7 -4.94 0.37 2.78
N LYS A 8 -4.88 -0.95 2.63
CA LYS A 8 -3.61 -1.69 2.57
C LYS A 8 -2.77 -1.25 1.36
N GLY A 9 -3.39 -0.94 0.23
CA GLY A 9 -2.71 -0.37 -0.94
C GLY A 9 -2.00 0.94 -0.59
N ARG A 10 -2.72 1.91 -0.02
CA ARG A 10 -2.15 3.22 0.37
C ARG A 10 -1.06 3.09 1.44
N ILE A 11 -1.22 2.19 2.39
CA ILE A 11 -0.20 1.88 3.39
C ILE A 11 1.03 1.26 2.70
N GLY A 12 0.83 0.35 1.75
CA GLY A 12 1.90 -0.24 0.95
C GLY A 12 2.72 0.81 0.21
N GLU A 13 2.06 1.77 -0.46
CA GLU A 13 2.73 2.91 -1.09
C GLU A 13 3.60 3.70 -0.10
N ALA A 14 3.08 3.99 1.11
CA ALA A 14 3.83 4.73 2.12
C ALA A 14 5.07 3.96 2.61
N PHE A 15 4.97 2.64 2.74
CA PHE A 15 6.12 1.80 3.09
C PHE A 15 7.17 1.78 1.98
N VAL A 16 6.75 1.59 0.72
CA VAL A 16 7.67 1.61 -0.42
C VAL A 16 8.36 2.96 -0.55
N GLU A 17 7.63 4.06 -0.40
CA GLU A 17 8.22 5.40 -0.36
C GLU A 17 9.28 5.52 0.75
N THR A 18 9.00 4.97 1.93
CA THR A 18 9.93 4.98 3.06
C THR A 18 11.20 4.17 2.75
N VAL A 19 11.05 2.96 2.20
CA VAL A 19 12.18 2.11 1.76
C VAL A 19 13.06 2.85 0.76
N LEU A 20 12.45 3.44 -0.28
CA LEU A 20 13.16 4.17 -1.32
C LEU A 20 13.92 5.39 -0.75
N ARG A 21 13.29 6.17 0.13
CA ARG A 21 13.94 7.31 0.78
C ARG A 21 15.11 6.90 1.67
N GLN A 22 14.97 5.81 2.44
CA GLN A 22 16.05 5.25 3.26
C GLN A 22 17.20 4.71 2.41
N ALA A 23 16.92 4.26 1.18
CA ALA A 23 17.93 3.87 0.19
C ALA A 23 18.50 5.07 -0.60
N PHE A 24 18.29 6.31 -0.13
CA PHE A 24 18.77 7.57 -0.70
C PHE A 24 18.18 7.94 -2.06
N TYR A 25 17.01 7.41 -2.39
CA TYR A 25 16.26 7.91 -3.54
C TYR A 25 15.50 9.20 -3.17
N LYS A 26 15.49 10.14 -4.09
CA LYS A 26 14.49 11.21 -4.08
C LYS A 26 13.23 10.65 -4.73
N VAL A 27 12.08 10.89 -4.09
CA VAL A 27 10.79 10.30 -4.49
C VAL A 27 9.78 11.42 -4.77
N SER A 28 9.17 11.38 -5.94
CA SER A 28 8.05 12.23 -6.33
C SER A 28 6.84 11.35 -6.61
N ARG A 29 5.70 11.66 -6.01
CA ARG A 29 4.42 11.00 -6.31
C ARG A 29 3.87 11.51 -7.63
N LEU A 30 3.51 10.60 -8.55
CA LEU A 30 2.92 10.92 -9.84
C LEU A 30 1.39 10.79 -9.82
N GLY A 31 0.81 10.18 -8.80
CA GLY A 31 -0.59 9.83 -8.66
C GLY A 31 -1.56 10.97 -8.95
N ARG A 32 -2.86 10.68 -8.95
CA ARG A 32 -3.96 11.58 -9.37
C ARG A 32 -3.98 12.97 -8.73
N GLU A 33 -3.25 13.15 -7.63
CA GLU A 33 -3.16 14.41 -6.89
C GLU A 33 -1.95 15.26 -7.30
N SER A 34 -1.07 14.77 -8.20
CA SER A 34 0.11 15.53 -8.62
C SER A 34 -0.21 16.51 -9.74
N GLN A 35 0.41 17.69 -9.68
CA GLN A 35 0.32 18.69 -10.77
C GLN A 35 0.88 18.15 -12.09
N LEU A 36 1.72 17.10 -12.05
CA LEU A 36 2.29 16.45 -13.23
C LEU A 36 1.26 15.66 -14.05
N GLN A 37 0.10 15.32 -13.46
CA GLN A 37 -0.99 14.64 -14.17
C GLN A 37 -1.41 15.37 -15.47
N HIS A 38 -1.36 16.70 -15.47
CA HIS A 38 -1.71 17.49 -16.65
C HIS A 38 -0.73 17.31 -17.82
N MET A 39 0.53 16.94 -17.54
CA MET A 39 1.54 16.70 -18.56
C MET A 39 1.36 15.37 -19.30
N PHE A 40 0.69 14.41 -18.66
CA PHE A 40 0.51 13.04 -19.17
C PHE A 40 -0.89 12.77 -19.74
N LYS A 41 -1.85 13.67 -19.53
CA LYS A 41 -3.28 13.50 -19.94
C LYS A 41 -3.53 13.29 -21.45
N ASN A 42 -2.54 13.49 -22.30
CA ASN A 42 -2.70 13.39 -23.75
C ASN A 42 -2.32 11.99 -24.31
N ARG A 43 -2.01 11.00 -23.46
CA ARG A 43 -1.73 9.64 -23.89
C ARG A 43 -2.98 8.76 -23.78
N LYS A 44 -3.12 7.79 -24.69
CA LYS A 44 -4.23 6.83 -24.73
C LYS A 44 -4.34 5.95 -23.49
N SER A 45 -3.24 5.77 -22.75
CA SER A 45 -3.20 5.02 -21.52
C SER A 45 -3.50 5.94 -20.33
N GLU A 46 -4.54 5.59 -19.56
CA GLU A 46 -4.86 6.26 -18.29
C GLU A 46 -3.94 5.79 -17.14
N PHE A 47 -3.02 4.86 -17.42
CA PHE A 47 -2.10 4.33 -16.44
C PHE A 47 -0.96 5.32 -16.17
N LEU A 48 -0.78 5.65 -14.90
CA LEU A 48 0.31 6.46 -14.41
C LEU A 48 0.95 5.77 -13.21
N PRO A 49 2.28 5.54 -13.21
CA PRO A 49 2.98 4.97 -12.06
C PRO A 49 2.78 5.79 -10.79
N ASP A 50 2.88 5.16 -9.62
CA ASP A 50 2.72 5.85 -8.33
C ASP A 50 3.86 6.83 -8.05
N PHE A 51 5.09 6.46 -8.45
CA PHE A 51 6.29 7.25 -8.15
C PHE A 51 7.21 7.41 -9.35
N LEU A 52 7.80 8.61 -9.44
CA LEU A 52 9.05 8.89 -10.13
C LEU A 52 10.14 8.99 -9.07
N VAL A 53 11.20 8.17 -9.20
CA VAL A 53 12.29 8.15 -8.24
C VAL A 53 13.62 8.37 -8.93
N TRP A 54 14.56 9.05 -8.24
CA TRP A 54 15.90 9.25 -8.79
C TRP A 54 16.96 9.27 -7.70
N LYS A 55 18.16 8.84 -8.08
CA LYS A 55 19.33 8.77 -7.22
C LYS A 55 20.57 9.13 -8.01
N GLY A 56 21.48 9.89 -7.41
CA GLY A 56 22.79 10.15 -7.97
C GLY A 56 23.61 8.86 -8.09
N VAL A 57 24.17 8.60 -9.25
CA VAL A 57 24.97 7.37 -9.52
C VAL A 57 26.43 7.67 -9.84
N GLY A 58 26.83 8.93 -9.82
CA GLY A 58 28.20 9.36 -10.10
C GLY A 58 28.26 10.68 -10.85
N THR A 59 29.36 10.89 -11.53
CA THR A 59 29.60 12.05 -12.41
C THR A 59 30.04 11.55 -13.79
N SER A 60 29.67 12.28 -14.84
CA SER A 60 30.13 12.03 -16.19
C SER A 60 31.61 12.35 -16.33
N SER A 61 32.23 11.98 -17.46
CA SER A 61 33.61 12.36 -17.82
C SER A 61 33.85 13.87 -17.86
N GLU A 62 32.76 14.65 -18.04
CA GLU A 62 32.78 16.11 -18.06
C GLU A 62 32.45 16.74 -16.68
N GLY A 63 32.34 15.91 -15.62
CA GLY A 63 32.08 16.37 -14.27
C GLY A 63 30.61 16.67 -13.97
N ALA A 64 29.66 16.43 -14.90
CA ALA A 64 28.23 16.62 -14.66
C ALA A 64 27.66 15.48 -13.81
N PRO A 65 26.74 15.76 -12.85
CA PRO A 65 26.13 14.71 -12.03
C PRO A 65 25.24 13.80 -12.88
N LEU A 66 25.43 12.50 -12.72
CA LEU A 66 24.60 11.46 -13.34
C LEU A 66 23.54 11.01 -12.37
N HIS A 67 22.29 10.89 -12.84
CA HIS A 67 21.16 10.41 -12.08
C HIS A 67 20.54 9.20 -12.77
N ARG A 68 20.24 8.18 -11.98
CA ARG A 68 19.32 7.12 -12.40
C ARG A 68 17.89 7.56 -12.06
N ILE A 69 17.02 7.51 -13.04
CA ILE A 69 15.59 7.86 -12.92
C ILE A 69 14.77 6.60 -13.20
N LEU A 70 13.83 6.27 -12.34
CA LEU A 70 13.01 5.07 -12.44
C LEU A 70 11.55 5.43 -12.20
N CYS A 71 10.65 4.71 -12.88
CA CYS A 71 9.21 4.72 -12.59
C CYS A 71 8.87 3.50 -11.73
N VAL A 72 8.07 3.72 -10.69
CA VAL A 72 7.70 2.66 -9.73
C VAL A 72 6.18 2.66 -9.56
N GLU A 73 5.60 1.49 -9.73
CA GLU A 73 4.21 1.17 -9.39
C GLU A 73 4.19 0.30 -8.14
N VAL A 74 3.25 0.54 -7.24
CA VAL A 74 3.09 -0.24 -6.02
C VAL A 74 1.75 -0.97 -6.04
N LYS A 75 1.79 -2.26 -5.75
CA LYS A 75 0.56 -3.07 -5.68
C LYS A 75 0.52 -3.88 -4.39
N TYR A 76 -0.49 -3.63 -3.55
CA TYR A 76 -0.78 -4.57 -2.48
C TYR A 76 -1.49 -5.83 -3.04
N ARG A 77 -0.96 -7.00 -2.74
CA ARG A 77 -1.59 -8.29 -3.04
C ARG A 77 -1.35 -9.26 -1.89
N ALA A 78 -2.42 -9.91 -1.42
CA ALA A 78 -2.29 -10.92 -0.36
C ALA A 78 -1.49 -12.14 -0.84
N ASN A 79 -1.67 -12.54 -2.09
CA ASN A 79 -0.90 -13.58 -2.75
C ASN A 79 -0.37 -13.06 -4.09
N VAL A 80 0.93 -12.78 -4.13
CA VAL A 80 1.59 -12.19 -5.30
C VAL A 80 1.67 -13.19 -6.46
N GLN A 81 2.05 -14.43 -6.19
CA GLN A 81 2.23 -15.47 -7.22
C GLN A 81 0.89 -15.80 -7.88
N GLU A 82 -0.17 -15.95 -7.11
CA GLU A 82 -1.51 -16.19 -7.63
C GLU A 82 -2.00 -15.02 -8.50
N TYR A 83 -1.74 -13.79 -8.06
CA TYR A 83 -2.06 -12.59 -8.83
C TYR A 83 -1.32 -12.58 -10.18
N LEU A 84 -0.01 -12.86 -10.19
CA LEU A 84 0.78 -12.88 -11.42
C LEU A 84 0.34 -13.98 -12.37
N ARG A 85 -0.04 -15.14 -11.84
CA ARG A 85 -0.56 -16.25 -12.65
C ARG A 85 -1.88 -15.88 -13.34
N GLN A 86 -2.78 -15.19 -12.64
CA GLN A 86 -4.10 -14.84 -13.15
C GLN A 86 -4.09 -13.59 -14.03
N PHE A 87 -3.34 -12.57 -13.65
CA PHE A 87 -3.42 -11.22 -14.21
C PHE A 87 -2.10 -10.71 -14.80
N GLY A 88 -1.04 -11.51 -14.76
CA GLY A 88 0.29 -11.08 -15.19
C GLY A 88 0.32 -10.69 -16.67
N ALA A 89 -0.33 -11.45 -17.55
CA ALA A 89 -0.40 -11.13 -18.97
C ALA A 89 -1.14 -9.81 -19.23
N GLU A 90 -2.24 -9.56 -18.51
CA GLU A 90 -2.97 -8.30 -18.59
C GLU A 90 -2.15 -7.13 -18.05
N LEU A 91 -1.44 -7.34 -16.93
CA LEU A 91 -0.53 -6.36 -16.38
C LEU A 91 0.54 -5.94 -17.39
N LEU A 92 1.17 -6.91 -18.06
CA LEU A 92 2.17 -6.64 -19.09
C LEU A 92 1.58 -5.90 -20.28
N SER A 93 0.42 -6.33 -20.78
CA SER A 93 -0.26 -5.70 -21.90
C SER A 93 -0.63 -4.24 -21.62
N ASN A 94 -1.11 -3.95 -20.40
CA ASN A 94 -1.59 -2.61 -20.05
C ASN A 94 -0.47 -1.62 -19.74
N ILE A 95 0.72 -2.10 -19.38
CA ILE A 95 1.79 -1.24 -18.87
C ILE A 95 3.04 -1.31 -19.74
N GLY A 96 3.32 -2.47 -20.35
CA GLY A 96 4.60 -2.75 -21.00
C GLY A 96 4.90 -1.86 -22.20
N GLU A 97 3.88 -1.48 -22.98
CA GLU A 97 4.05 -0.62 -24.15
C GLU A 97 4.43 0.83 -23.78
N ASP A 98 3.75 1.37 -22.76
CA ASP A 98 3.96 2.77 -22.35
C ASP A 98 5.13 2.93 -21.37
N TRP A 99 5.43 1.89 -20.58
CA TRP A 99 6.36 1.93 -19.46
C TRP A 99 7.30 0.71 -19.43
N PRO A 100 8.16 0.48 -20.44
CA PRO A 100 9.01 -0.71 -20.53
C PRO A 100 10.01 -0.85 -19.38
N GLU A 101 10.42 0.25 -18.78
CA GLU A 101 11.36 0.32 -17.65
C GLU A 101 10.64 0.46 -16.29
N LEU A 102 9.38 0.00 -16.20
CA LEU A 102 8.61 0.12 -14.96
C LEU A 102 9.03 -0.96 -13.96
N TYR A 103 9.25 -0.53 -12.73
CA TYR A 103 9.44 -1.38 -11.58
C TYR A 103 8.13 -1.54 -10.83
N VAL A 104 7.56 -2.74 -10.81
CA VAL A 104 6.34 -3.03 -10.04
C VAL A 104 6.75 -3.64 -8.70
N ILE A 105 6.51 -2.91 -7.60
CA ILE A 105 6.79 -3.40 -6.25
C ILE A 105 5.50 -3.90 -5.63
N PHE A 106 5.45 -5.19 -5.38
CA PHE A 106 4.38 -5.81 -4.63
C PHE A 106 4.65 -5.71 -3.13
N VAL A 107 3.60 -5.33 -2.39
CA VAL A 107 3.59 -5.40 -0.93
C VAL A 107 2.59 -6.46 -0.51
N THR A 108 3.02 -7.41 0.29
CA THR A 108 2.17 -8.50 0.78
C THR A 108 2.29 -8.64 2.30
N ASP A 109 1.20 -9.06 2.94
CA ASP A 109 1.19 -9.45 4.35
C ASP A 109 1.22 -10.98 4.55
N HIS A 110 1.33 -11.73 3.45
CA HIS A 110 1.45 -13.17 3.43
C HIS A 110 2.54 -13.59 2.42
N PRO A 111 3.82 -13.22 2.67
CA PRO A 111 4.89 -13.71 1.81
C PRO A 111 5.02 -15.23 1.94
N ASP A 112 5.44 -15.88 0.87
CA ASP A 112 5.83 -17.28 0.90
C ASP A 112 7.01 -17.47 1.89
N GLU A 113 7.22 -18.69 2.35
CA GLU A 113 8.29 -18.98 3.31
C GLU A 113 9.66 -18.53 2.79
N GLY A 114 10.38 -17.77 3.60
CA GLY A 114 11.69 -17.23 3.26
C GLY A 114 11.67 -16.00 2.33
N ARG A 115 10.49 -15.52 1.89
CA ARG A 115 10.35 -14.35 1.03
C ARG A 115 10.07 -13.07 1.84
N SER A 116 10.46 -11.96 1.25
CA SER A 116 10.15 -10.62 1.80
C SER A 116 8.69 -10.22 1.54
N CYS A 117 8.15 -9.36 2.43
CA CYS A 117 6.90 -8.65 2.17
C CYS A 117 6.97 -7.70 0.96
N PHE A 118 8.18 -7.32 0.54
CA PHE A 118 8.43 -6.46 -0.60
C PHE A 118 9.06 -7.26 -1.73
N GLN A 119 8.30 -7.48 -2.80
CA GLN A 119 8.71 -8.27 -3.95
C GLN A 119 8.69 -7.40 -5.20
N LEU A 120 9.70 -7.55 -6.05
CA LEU A 120 9.88 -6.76 -7.25
C LEU A 120 9.62 -7.58 -8.51
N LEU A 121 8.84 -7.04 -9.43
CA LEU A 121 8.76 -7.44 -10.81
C LEU A 121 9.35 -6.31 -11.67
N HIS A 122 10.37 -6.62 -12.46
CA HIS A 122 10.92 -5.70 -13.46
C HIS A 122 10.48 -6.13 -14.85
N LEU A 123 9.76 -5.25 -15.55
CA LEU A 123 9.15 -5.61 -16.83
C LEU A 123 10.18 -5.73 -17.96
N GLY A 124 11.30 -4.99 -17.88
CA GLY A 124 12.36 -5.03 -18.88
C GLY A 124 13.11 -6.36 -18.99
N ASP A 125 13.09 -7.18 -17.92
CA ASP A 125 13.77 -8.47 -17.87
C ASP A 125 12.87 -9.65 -18.23
N SER A 126 11.60 -9.39 -18.57
CA SER A 126 10.60 -10.44 -18.79
C SER A 126 10.68 -10.93 -20.22
N ASP A 127 11.19 -12.15 -20.44
CA ASP A 127 10.96 -12.88 -21.68
C ASP A 127 9.45 -13.08 -21.87
N ALA A 128 8.92 -12.69 -23.03
CA ALA A 128 7.49 -12.75 -23.34
C ALA A 128 6.85 -14.15 -23.16
N HIS A 129 7.65 -15.18 -23.01
CA HIS A 129 7.21 -16.58 -22.88
C HIS A 129 7.54 -17.22 -21.53
N ALA A 130 8.30 -16.55 -20.66
CA ALA A 130 8.59 -17.05 -19.34
C ALA A 130 7.46 -16.69 -18.33
N PRO A 131 7.15 -17.58 -17.38
CA PRO A 131 6.21 -17.25 -16.32
C PRO A 131 6.76 -16.06 -15.50
N LEU A 132 5.91 -15.07 -15.28
CA LEU A 132 6.29 -13.92 -14.48
C LEU A 132 6.64 -14.34 -13.04
N SER A 133 7.79 -13.92 -12.59
CA SER A 133 8.25 -14.16 -11.24
C SER A 133 8.76 -12.88 -10.60
N THR A 134 8.77 -12.84 -9.29
CA THR A 134 9.31 -11.74 -8.52
C THR A 134 10.58 -12.15 -7.80
N ILE A 135 11.47 -11.19 -7.59
CA ILE A 135 12.59 -11.30 -6.65
C ILE A 135 12.29 -10.48 -5.41
N ASP A 136 12.98 -10.73 -4.31
CA ASP A 136 12.88 -9.86 -3.14
C ASP A 136 13.53 -8.50 -3.43
N LEU A 137 12.91 -7.43 -2.93
CA LEU A 137 13.31 -6.07 -3.29
C LEU A 137 14.79 -5.77 -3.00
N HIS A 138 15.37 -6.36 -1.95
CA HIS A 138 16.79 -6.20 -1.61
C HIS A 138 17.74 -6.97 -2.54
N GLU A 139 17.24 -7.96 -3.27
CA GLU A 139 18.01 -8.73 -4.26
C GLU A 139 18.15 -7.98 -5.59
N ALA A 140 17.32 -6.97 -5.81
CA ALA A 140 17.35 -6.13 -7.00
C ALA A 140 18.60 -5.24 -7.02
N ARG A 141 19.71 -5.75 -7.53
CA ARG A 141 21.01 -5.05 -7.60
C ARG A 141 20.91 -3.68 -8.27
N ALA A 142 20.03 -3.57 -9.28
CA ALA A 142 19.81 -2.30 -9.96
C ALA A 142 19.30 -1.20 -9.04
N LEU A 143 18.55 -1.54 -7.98
CA LEU A 143 18.01 -0.57 -7.02
C LEU A 143 19.00 -0.29 -5.88
N GLY A 144 19.90 -1.21 -5.54
CA GLY A 144 20.88 -1.06 -4.46
C GLY A 144 20.22 -0.71 -3.12
N ILE A 145 19.14 -1.40 -2.79
CA ILE A 145 18.41 -1.26 -1.52
C ILE A 145 18.97 -2.26 -0.51
N GLY A 146 19.39 -1.78 0.65
CA GLY A 146 19.96 -2.62 1.69
C GLY A 146 18.94 -3.61 2.27
N LYS A 147 19.36 -4.84 2.54
CA LYS A 147 18.54 -5.89 3.13
C LYS A 147 17.98 -5.46 4.50
N ASP A 148 18.78 -4.81 5.31
CA ASP A 148 18.42 -4.29 6.62
C ASP A 148 17.27 -3.28 6.58
N ILE A 149 17.20 -2.46 5.51
CA ILE A 149 16.10 -1.52 5.28
C ILE A 149 14.81 -2.29 5.01
N VAL A 150 14.88 -3.28 4.12
CA VAL A 150 13.72 -4.08 3.72
C VAL A 150 13.20 -4.91 4.89
N GLU A 151 14.06 -5.58 5.65
CA GLU A 151 13.69 -6.39 6.80
C GLU A 151 12.97 -5.58 7.88
N ARG A 152 13.51 -4.41 8.23
CA ARG A 152 12.89 -3.49 9.20
C ARG A 152 11.49 -3.05 8.78
N GLN A 153 11.31 -2.74 7.50
CA GLN A 153 10.00 -2.37 7.00
C GLN A 153 9.06 -3.58 6.87
N THR A 154 9.57 -4.78 6.61
CA THR A 154 8.81 -6.03 6.61
C THR A 154 8.19 -6.31 7.99
N GLU A 155 8.93 -6.11 9.07
CA GLU A 155 8.41 -6.24 10.44
C GLU A 155 7.23 -5.30 10.69
N LEU A 156 7.37 -4.03 10.29
CA LEU A 156 6.32 -3.03 10.45
C LEU A 156 5.08 -3.32 9.59
N VAL A 157 5.26 -3.74 8.34
CA VAL A 157 4.16 -4.18 7.45
C VAL A 157 3.37 -5.30 8.10
N THR A 158 4.07 -6.33 8.60
CA THR A 158 3.47 -7.50 9.24
C THR A 158 2.65 -7.09 10.47
N GLN A 159 3.19 -6.23 11.32
CA GLN A 159 2.51 -5.73 12.51
C GLN A 159 1.25 -4.93 12.17
N ILE A 160 1.36 -3.94 11.28
CA ILE A 160 0.25 -3.06 10.93
C ILE A 160 -0.86 -3.83 10.23
N PHE A 161 -0.52 -4.71 9.28
CA PHE A 161 -1.55 -5.47 8.56
C PHE A 161 -2.21 -6.53 9.44
N SER A 162 -1.52 -7.05 10.45
CA SER A 162 -2.13 -7.92 11.49
C SER A 162 -3.18 -7.17 12.30
N LEU A 163 -2.87 -5.96 12.75
CA LEU A 163 -3.82 -5.11 13.48
C LEU A 163 -5.05 -4.77 12.64
N LEU A 164 -4.87 -4.47 11.36
CA LEU A 164 -5.99 -4.19 10.45
C LEU A 164 -6.91 -5.40 10.25
N ARG A 165 -6.37 -6.61 10.24
CA ARG A 165 -7.17 -7.85 10.16
C ARG A 165 -7.99 -8.07 11.42
N LEU A 166 -7.39 -7.90 12.59
CA LEU A 166 -8.09 -8.05 13.88
C LEU A 166 -9.26 -7.06 14.00
N SER A 167 -9.04 -5.80 13.63
CA SER A 167 -10.09 -4.77 13.67
C SER A 167 -11.24 -5.04 12.70
N SER A 168 -11.00 -5.74 11.60
CA SER A 168 -12.05 -6.14 10.65
C SER A 168 -12.86 -7.31 11.14
N ALA A 169 -12.21 -8.32 11.74
CA ALA A 169 -12.88 -9.49 12.32
C ALA A 169 -13.79 -9.11 13.50
N GLU A 170 -13.44 -8.07 14.26
CA GLU A 170 -14.25 -7.59 15.38
C GLU A 170 -15.54 -6.88 14.92
N LYS A 171 -15.56 -6.29 13.73
CA LYS A 171 -16.76 -5.67 13.15
C LYS A 171 -17.79 -6.70 12.66
N ASP A 172 -17.36 -7.91 12.33
CA ASP A 172 -18.22 -9.01 11.86
C ASP A 172 -18.81 -9.83 13.03
N LEU A 173 -18.41 -9.55 14.28
CA LEU A 173 -19.05 -10.16 15.44
C LEU A 173 -20.50 -9.61 15.57
N PRO A 174 -21.51 -10.50 15.75
CA PRO A 174 -22.87 -10.06 15.93
C PRO A 174 -22.94 -9.12 17.15
N ARG A 175 -23.38 -7.89 16.92
CA ARG A 175 -23.56 -6.90 17.98
C ARG A 175 -24.46 -7.53 19.04
N LYS A 176 -23.93 -7.69 20.26
CA LYS A 176 -24.79 -8.12 21.39
C LYS A 176 -26.02 -7.26 21.39
N PRO A 177 -27.23 -7.87 21.45
CA PRO A 177 -28.47 -7.10 21.52
C PRO A 177 -28.36 -6.13 22.71
N PRO A 178 -28.87 -4.90 22.56
CA PRO A 178 -28.82 -3.92 23.63
C PRO A 178 -29.46 -4.56 24.90
N VAL A 179 -28.72 -4.57 25.99
CA VAL A 179 -29.19 -5.02 27.29
C VAL A 179 -30.38 -4.12 27.63
N LYS A 180 -31.61 -4.66 27.59
CA LYS A 180 -32.80 -3.97 28.08
C LYS A 180 -32.56 -3.79 29.57
N LEU A 181 -32.22 -2.59 30.00
CA LEU A 181 -32.24 -2.23 31.40
C LEU A 181 -33.71 -2.46 31.91
N PRO A 182 -33.90 -3.11 33.05
CA PRO A 182 -35.22 -3.26 33.62
C PRO A 182 -35.79 -1.86 33.86
N VAL A 183 -36.93 -1.59 33.23
CA VAL A 183 -37.71 -0.38 33.51
C VAL A 183 -38.14 -0.49 34.97
N GLY A 184 -37.48 0.27 35.83
CA GLY A 184 -37.85 0.37 37.22
C GLY A 184 -39.29 0.88 37.31
N SER A 185 -40.19 0.04 37.83
CA SER A 185 -41.55 0.42 38.23
C SER A 185 -41.44 1.52 39.29
N GLY A 186 -41.45 2.78 38.82
CA GLY A 186 -41.55 3.93 39.71
C GLY A 186 -42.89 3.90 40.41
N VAL A 187 -42.90 3.57 41.71
CA VAL A 187 -44.00 3.80 42.60
C VAL A 187 -44.12 5.31 42.72
N LEU A 188 -45.16 5.86 42.09
CA LEU A 188 -45.64 7.23 42.30
C LEU A 188 -46.20 7.32 43.74
N GLY A 189 -45.35 7.80 44.65
CA GLY A 189 -45.78 8.24 45.97
C GLY A 189 -46.56 9.55 45.86
N ASP A 190 -47.86 9.46 46.17
CA ASP A 190 -48.83 10.53 46.28
C ASP A 190 -48.41 11.51 47.40
N ILE A 191 -47.87 12.67 47.08
CA ILE A 191 -47.65 13.75 48.06
C ILE A 191 -48.82 14.72 47.94
N ARG A 192 -49.81 14.52 48.84
CA ARG A 192 -50.90 15.47 49.06
C ARG A 192 -50.31 16.77 49.61
N HIS A 193 -50.63 17.85 48.92
CA HIS A 193 -50.60 19.19 49.45
C HIS A 193 -51.48 19.40 50.65
N SER A 194 -50.91 19.79 51.74
CA SER A 194 -51.68 20.48 52.81
C SER A 194 -51.12 21.91 52.87
N GLY A 195 -51.96 22.80 52.36
CA GLY A 195 -51.73 24.21 52.57
C GLY A 195 -52.10 24.62 54.02
N GLU A 196 -51.37 25.59 54.51
CA GLU A 196 -51.95 26.59 55.46
C GLU A 196 -51.16 27.87 55.37
N LEU A 197 -51.90 28.92 55.13
CA LEU A 197 -51.63 30.33 55.29
C LEU A 197 -51.44 30.68 56.76
N ARG A 198 -50.58 31.61 57.07
CA ARG A 198 -50.63 32.77 58.00
C ARG A 198 -49.21 33.30 58.26
N ALA A 199 -49.00 34.48 58.22
CA ALA A 199 -49.28 35.87 58.50
C ALA A 199 -47.92 36.64 58.17
#